data_28178668683d149b425263388f1f1af6
#
_entry.id   28178668683d149b425263388f1f1af6
#
_cell.length_a   1.000
_cell.length_b   1.000
_cell.length_c   1.000
_cell.angle_alpha   90.00
_cell.angle_beta   90.00
_cell.angle_gamma   90.00
#
_symmetry.space_group_name_H-M   'P 1'
#
loop_
_entity.id
_entity.type
_entity.pdbx_description
1 polymer ?
#
loop_
_entity_poly.entity_id
_entity_poly.type
_entity_poly.pdbx_seq_one_letter_code
_entity_poly.pdbx_strand_id
1 'polypeptide(L)'
;MTDEAGEETRGSGDNNVADYKLILRRVLDNRPSGTRLKLAAALGKNRSFVTQITNPAYLVPIPAKHVAIIFEVCHLSGAERTAFLEAYGRAHPGRLRASHREARTRTIAVTVPDLGDDKKNRALEQLVIDLAAQFARYAENVG
;
A
#
# COMPACT_ATOMS: atom_id res chain seq x y z
N MET A 1 3.52 16.53 -37.14
CA MET A 1 4.24 15.34 -36.70
C MET A 1 4.78 15.43 -35.27
N THR A 2 5.15 16.60 -34.82
CA THR A 2 5.58 16.80 -33.43
C THR A 2 4.46 16.72 -32.41
N ASP A 3 3.21 16.92 -32.83
CA ASP A 3 2.05 16.88 -31.93
C ASP A 3 1.65 15.46 -31.51
N GLU A 4 1.91 14.45 -32.36
CA GLU A 4 1.62 13.06 -32.04
C GLU A 4 2.48 12.53 -30.90
N ALA A 5 3.75 12.91 -30.82
CA ALA A 5 4.64 12.53 -29.72
C ALA A 5 4.22 13.12 -28.37
N GLY A 6 3.66 14.32 -28.37
CA GLY A 6 3.11 14.96 -27.17
C GLY A 6 1.83 14.32 -26.66
N GLU A 7 0.96 13.90 -27.56
CA GLU A 7 -0.29 13.20 -27.23
C GLU A 7 -0.02 11.79 -26.69
N GLU A 8 0.92 11.06 -27.27
CA GLU A 8 1.31 9.74 -26.78
C GLU A 8 1.82 9.77 -25.35
N THR A 9 2.59 10.80 -24.97
CA THR A 9 3.13 10.94 -23.62
C THR A 9 2.04 11.21 -22.58
N ARG A 10 1.03 12.01 -22.91
CA ARG A 10 -0.12 12.28 -22.04
C ARG A 10 -1.05 11.09 -21.94
N GLY A 11 -1.34 10.46 -23.08
CA GLY A 11 -2.16 9.27 -23.12
C GLY A 11 -1.54 8.08 -22.38
N SER A 12 -0.23 7.99 -22.32
CA SER A 12 0.47 6.92 -21.61
C SER A 12 0.25 6.98 -20.09
N GLY A 13 0.28 8.17 -19.50
CA GLY A 13 0.02 8.33 -18.06
C GLY A 13 -1.41 7.97 -17.68
N ASP A 14 -2.36 8.46 -18.43
CA ASP A 14 -3.77 8.18 -18.22
C ASP A 14 -4.11 6.71 -18.47
N ASN A 15 -3.53 6.11 -19.49
CA ASN A 15 -3.70 4.69 -19.76
C ASN A 15 -3.13 3.82 -18.63
N ASN A 16 -2.02 4.21 -18.03
CA ASN A 16 -1.43 3.48 -16.91
C ASN A 16 -2.32 3.49 -15.67
N VAL A 17 -2.99 4.60 -15.36
CA VAL A 17 -3.97 4.67 -14.29
C VAL A 17 -5.17 3.77 -14.62
N ALA A 18 -5.68 3.83 -15.84
CA ALA A 18 -6.77 2.96 -16.30
C ALA A 18 -6.38 1.48 -16.20
N ASP A 19 -5.14 1.13 -16.55
CA ASP A 19 -4.64 -0.24 -16.55
C ASP A 19 -4.71 -0.88 -15.15
N TYR A 20 -4.17 -0.24 -14.13
CA TYR A 20 -4.19 -0.85 -12.79
C TYR A 20 -5.60 -0.87 -12.19
N LYS A 21 -6.44 0.10 -12.52
CA LYS A 21 -7.85 0.09 -12.09
C LYS A 21 -8.64 -1.03 -12.75
N LEU A 22 -8.37 -1.29 -14.02
CA LEU A 22 -8.99 -2.40 -14.74
C LEU A 22 -8.58 -3.76 -14.14
N ILE A 23 -7.31 -3.91 -13.78
CA ILE A 23 -6.83 -5.10 -13.08
C ILE A 23 -7.59 -5.31 -11.77
N LEU A 24 -7.70 -4.26 -10.97
CA LEU A 24 -8.45 -4.30 -9.70
C LEU A 24 -9.93 -4.63 -9.92
N ARG A 25 -10.55 -4.04 -10.92
CA ARG A 25 -11.93 -4.31 -11.28
C ARG A 25 -12.16 -5.79 -11.62
N ARG A 26 -11.28 -6.36 -12.43
CA ARG A 26 -11.34 -7.78 -12.79
C ARG A 26 -11.18 -8.70 -11.58
N VAL A 27 -10.27 -8.35 -10.68
CA VAL A 27 -10.09 -9.09 -9.43
C VAL A 27 -11.37 -9.08 -8.62
N LEU A 28 -11.97 -7.91 -8.40
CA LEU A 28 -13.20 -7.77 -7.61
C LEU A 28 -14.40 -8.45 -8.27
N ASP A 29 -14.49 -8.42 -9.60
CA ASP A 29 -15.56 -9.10 -10.34
C ASP A 29 -15.47 -10.61 -10.17
N ASN A 30 -14.31 -11.17 -9.88
CA ASN A 30 -14.07 -12.59 -9.65
C ASN A 30 -14.09 -12.98 -8.16
N ARG A 31 -14.46 -12.06 -7.28
CA ARG A 31 -14.55 -12.31 -5.83
C ARG A 31 -16.00 -12.43 -5.39
N PRO A 32 -16.26 -13.06 -4.21
CA PRO A 32 -17.61 -13.17 -3.67
C PRO A 32 -18.30 -11.82 -3.52
N SER A 33 -19.63 -11.83 -3.60
CA SER A 33 -20.42 -10.63 -3.29
C SER A 33 -20.12 -10.18 -1.85
N GLY A 34 -20.06 -8.88 -1.64
CA GLY A 34 -19.67 -8.31 -0.34
C GLY A 34 -18.18 -7.97 -0.20
N THR A 35 -17.32 -8.45 -1.09
CA THR A 35 -15.88 -8.08 -1.06
C THR A 35 -15.69 -6.57 -1.22
N ARG A 36 -16.45 -5.94 -2.10
CA ARG A 36 -16.40 -4.47 -2.30
C ARG A 36 -16.77 -3.73 -1.02
N LEU A 37 -17.77 -4.21 -0.30
CA LEU A 37 -18.20 -3.61 0.97
C LEU A 37 -17.15 -3.79 2.06
N LYS A 38 -16.53 -4.97 2.13
CA LYS A 38 -15.41 -5.25 3.04
C LYS A 38 -14.22 -4.33 2.74
N LEU A 39 -13.92 -4.13 1.46
CA LEU A 39 -12.86 -3.24 1.04
C LEU A 39 -13.14 -1.79 1.46
N ALA A 40 -14.35 -1.29 1.23
CA ALA A 40 -14.74 0.05 1.65
C ALA A 40 -14.54 0.24 3.17
N ALA A 41 -14.98 -0.72 3.97
CA ALA A 41 -14.83 -0.70 5.43
C ALA A 41 -13.35 -0.71 5.84
N ALA A 42 -12.54 -1.57 5.24
CA ALA A 42 -11.11 -1.67 5.54
C ALA A 42 -10.34 -0.39 5.18
N LEU A 43 -10.76 0.30 4.12
CA LEU A 43 -10.17 1.57 3.70
C LEU A 43 -10.70 2.78 4.49
N GLY A 44 -11.73 2.59 5.32
CA GLY A 44 -12.40 3.67 6.02
C GLY A 44 -13.14 4.61 5.07
N LYS A 45 -13.65 4.09 3.96
CA LYS A 45 -14.31 4.83 2.88
C LYS A 45 -15.71 4.25 2.63
N ASN A 46 -16.46 4.91 1.74
CA ASN A 46 -17.79 4.46 1.32
C ASN A 46 -17.73 3.64 0.01
N ARG A 47 -18.89 3.11 -0.40
CA ARG A 47 -19.01 2.31 -1.63
C ARG A 47 -18.63 3.11 -2.89
N SER A 48 -18.94 4.40 -2.90
CA SER A 48 -18.61 5.28 -4.03
C SER A 48 -17.11 5.35 -4.27
N PHE A 49 -16.32 5.37 -3.20
CA PHE A 49 -14.85 5.34 -3.30
C PHE A 49 -14.36 4.05 -3.98
N VAL A 50 -14.91 2.90 -3.60
CA VAL A 50 -14.55 1.62 -4.24
C VAL A 50 -14.94 1.61 -5.71
N THR A 51 -16.09 2.17 -6.06
CA THR A 51 -16.50 2.33 -7.46
C THR A 51 -15.52 3.19 -8.24
N GLN A 52 -15.05 4.29 -7.65
CA GLN A 52 -14.08 5.19 -8.27
C GLN A 52 -12.71 4.54 -8.49
N ILE A 53 -12.19 3.81 -7.51
CA ILE A 53 -10.87 3.16 -7.64
C ILE A 53 -10.88 1.97 -8.59
N THR A 54 -12.04 1.43 -8.91
CA THR A 54 -12.21 0.33 -9.87
C THR A 54 -12.71 0.79 -11.23
N ASN A 55 -12.92 2.08 -11.42
CA ASN A 55 -13.40 2.63 -12.68
C ASN A 55 -12.24 3.13 -13.53
N PRO A 56 -11.90 2.42 -14.64
CA PRO A 56 -10.80 2.85 -15.51
C PRO A 56 -10.99 4.23 -16.15
N ALA A 57 -12.22 4.69 -16.27
CA ALA A 57 -12.54 6.02 -16.82
C ALA A 57 -12.32 7.15 -15.80
N TYR A 58 -12.25 6.83 -14.51
CA TYR A 58 -12.02 7.80 -13.45
C TYR A 58 -10.52 7.83 -13.13
N LEU A 59 -9.82 8.82 -13.66
CA LEU A 59 -8.35 8.85 -13.69
C LEU A 59 -7.69 9.37 -12.41
N VAL A 60 -8.46 9.60 -11.35
CA VAL A 60 -7.88 9.97 -10.05
C VAL A 60 -7.11 8.77 -9.47
N PRO A 61 -5.83 8.96 -9.12
CA PRO A 61 -4.99 7.86 -8.66
C PRO A 61 -5.46 7.22 -7.35
N ILE A 62 -5.18 5.91 -7.20
CA ILE A 62 -5.33 5.23 -5.92
C ILE A 62 -4.14 5.63 -5.05
N PRO A 63 -4.36 6.16 -3.83
CA PRO A 63 -3.25 6.45 -2.92
C PRO A 63 -2.43 5.21 -2.57
N ALA A 64 -1.11 5.34 -2.56
CA ALA A 64 -0.19 4.23 -2.28
C ALA A 64 -0.47 3.54 -0.95
N LYS A 65 -0.91 4.28 0.06
CA LYS A 65 -1.26 3.75 1.39
C LYS A 65 -2.40 2.73 1.37
N HIS A 66 -3.23 2.74 0.33
CA HIS A 66 -4.36 1.82 0.19
C HIS A 66 -3.98 0.51 -0.49
N VAL A 67 -2.86 0.45 -1.20
CA VAL A 67 -2.47 -0.70 -2.03
C VAL A 67 -2.33 -1.99 -1.21
N ALA A 68 -1.65 -1.93 -0.08
CA ALA A 68 -1.46 -3.11 0.79
C ALA A 68 -2.80 -3.63 1.33
N ILE A 69 -3.69 -2.75 1.73
CA ILE A 69 -5.04 -3.11 2.22
C ILE A 69 -5.86 -3.77 1.11
N ILE A 70 -5.80 -3.22 -0.11
CA ILE A 70 -6.47 -3.79 -1.28
C ILE A 70 -6.00 -5.22 -1.54
N PHE A 71 -4.69 -5.44 -1.51
CA PHE A 71 -4.11 -6.77 -1.73
C PHE A 71 -4.59 -7.79 -0.69
N GLU A 72 -4.65 -7.38 0.56
CA GLU A 72 -5.07 -8.23 1.67
C GLU A 72 -6.56 -8.56 1.61
N VAL A 73 -7.41 -7.55 1.50
CA VAL A 73 -8.88 -7.72 1.51
C VAL A 73 -9.39 -8.46 0.28
N CYS A 74 -8.83 -8.13 -0.89
CA CYS A 74 -9.25 -8.73 -2.16
C CYS A 74 -8.53 -10.04 -2.48
N HIS A 75 -7.58 -10.45 -1.66
CA HIS A 75 -6.81 -11.69 -1.82
C HIS A 75 -6.18 -11.83 -3.21
N LEU A 76 -5.45 -10.81 -3.66
CA LEU A 76 -4.76 -10.88 -4.94
C LEU A 76 -3.73 -12.00 -4.94
N SER A 77 -3.75 -12.80 -6.01
CA SER A 77 -2.71 -13.81 -6.26
C SER A 77 -1.35 -13.12 -6.50
N GLY A 78 -0.26 -13.90 -6.44
CA GLY A 78 1.07 -13.36 -6.76
C GLY A 78 1.13 -12.73 -8.15
N ALA A 79 0.52 -13.37 -9.15
CA ALA A 79 0.45 -12.84 -10.52
C ALA A 79 -0.38 -11.56 -10.60
N GLU A 80 -1.51 -11.50 -9.91
CA GLU A 80 -2.37 -10.32 -9.86
C GLU A 80 -1.67 -9.13 -9.17
N ARG A 81 -0.95 -9.38 -8.06
CA ARG A 81 -0.15 -8.37 -7.37
C ARG A 81 0.95 -7.83 -8.27
N THR A 82 1.68 -8.69 -8.95
CA THR A 82 2.76 -8.30 -9.86
C THR A 82 2.22 -7.43 -10.99
N ALA A 83 1.13 -7.85 -11.64
CA ALA A 83 0.52 -7.09 -12.73
C ALA A 83 0.04 -5.71 -12.25
N PHE A 84 -0.60 -5.65 -11.09
CA PHE A 84 -1.05 -4.39 -10.49
C PHE A 84 0.12 -3.47 -10.17
N LEU A 85 1.15 -4.00 -9.50
CA LEU A 85 2.33 -3.20 -9.10
C LEU A 85 3.12 -2.68 -10.29
N GLU A 86 3.23 -3.45 -11.37
CA GLU A 86 3.88 -3.00 -12.60
C GLU A 86 3.10 -1.84 -13.23
N ALA A 87 1.79 -1.96 -13.35
CA ALA A 87 0.94 -0.91 -13.91
C ALA A 87 0.94 0.32 -12.99
N TYR A 88 0.87 0.14 -11.70
CA TYR A 88 0.91 1.23 -10.71
C TYR A 88 2.26 1.95 -10.73
N GLY A 89 3.36 1.20 -10.82
CA GLY A 89 4.71 1.76 -10.91
C GLY A 89 4.93 2.57 -12.18
N ARG A 90 4.34 2.16 -13.31
CA ARG A 90 4.38 2.94 -14.55
C ARG A 90 3.59 4.24 -14.44
N ALA A 91 2.42 4.19 -13.78
CA ALA A 91 1.57 5.37 -13.61
C ALA A 91 2.16 6.36 -12.60
N HIS A 92 2.79 5.85 -11.55
CA HIS A 92 3.25 6.64 -10.41
C HIS A 92 4.66 6.24 -9.98
N PRO A 93 5.69 6.59 -10.78
CA PRO A 93 7.07 6.24 -10.43
C PRO A 93 7.45 6.77 -9.05
N GLY A 94 8.00 5.90 -8.21
CA GLY A 94 8.50 6.25 -6.90
C GLY A 94 7.49 6.23 -5.75
N ARG A 95 6.18 6.23 -6.00
CA ARG A 95 5.17 6.24 -4.92
C ARG A 95 5.23 5.01 -4.03
N LEU A 96 5.41 3.83 -4.62
CA LEU A 96 5.51 2.60 -3.86
C LEU A 96 6.78 2.54 -3.02
N ARG A 97 7.87 3.10 -3.53
CA ARG A 97 9.14 3.19 -2.79
C ARG A 97 9.00 4.06 -1.54
N ALA A 98 8.30 5.19 -1.66
CA ALA A 98 8.03 6.07 -0.52
C ALA A 98 7.16 5.35 0.53
N SER A 99 6.11 4.65 0.10
CA SER A 99 5.26 3.86 0.97
C SER A 99 6.03 2.72 1.66
N HIS A 100 6.90 2.04 0.91
CA HIS A 100 7.76 0.99 1.47
C HIS A 100 8.81 1.52 2.46
N ARG A 101 9.29 2.75 2.27
CA ARG A 101 10.20 3.37 3.23
C ARG A 101 9.54 3.57 4.59
N GLU A 102 8.29 3.96 4.62
CA GLU A 102 7.54 4.13 5.87
C GLU A 102 7.32 2.80 6.59
N ALA A 103 7.11 1.73 5.84
CA ALA A 103 6.91 0.38 6.39
C ALA A 103 8.23 -0.40 6.57
N ARG A 104 9.36 0.16 6.16
CA ARG A 104 10.63 -0.55 6.15
C ARG A 104 11.21 -0.61 7.56
N THR A 105 11.33 -1.83 8.08
CA THR A 105 11.97 -2.07 9.37
C THR A 105 13.35 -2.70 9.17
N ARG A 106 14.25 -2.44 10.09
CA ARG A 106 15.51 -3.14 10.19
C ARG A 106 15.68 -3.67 11.60
N THR A 107 16.36 -4.78 11.73
CA THR A 107 16.62 -5.40 13.03
C THR A 107 17.95 -4.88 13.58
N ILE A 108 17.93 -4.45 14.82
CA ILE A 108 19.11 -4.05 15.56
C ILE A 108 19.24 -5.01 16.74
N ALA A 109 20.41 -5.62 16.89
CA ALA A 109 20.70 -6.45 18.05
C ALA A 109 21.13 -5.55 19.21
N VAL A 110 20.41 -5.61 20.32
CA VAL A 110 20.72 -4.85 21.54
C VAL A 110 20.96 -5.84 22.68
N THR A 111 22.09 -5.71 23.34
CA THR A 111 22.42 -6.50 24.51
C THR A 111 21.82 -5.82 25.75
N VAL A 112 20.99 -6.55 26.49
CA VAL A 112 20.38 -6.09 27.74
C VAL A 112 20.76 -7.01 28.89
N PRO A 113 20.81 -6.50 30.13
CA PRO A 113 21.13 -7.35 31.27
C PRO A 113 20.07 -8.41 31.53
N ASP A 114 20.46 -9.58 31.94
CA ASP A 114 19.57 -10.63 32.45
C ASP A 114 19.17 -10.30 33.88
N LEU A 115 17.86 -10.14 34.10
CA LEU A 115 17.34 -9.79 35.43
C LEU A 115 17.08 -11.02 36.31
N GLY A 116 17.38 -12.23 35.83
CA GLY A 116 17.26 -13.46 36.58
C GLY A 116 15.82 -13.99 36.77
N ASP A 117 14.86 -13.38 36.13
CA ASP A 117 13.45 -13.75 36.20
C ASP A 117 12.83 -13.55 34.81
N ASP A 118 12.21 -14.59 34.27
CA ASP A 118 11.60 -14.56 32.93
C ASP A 118 10.56 -13.46 32.80
N LYS A 119 9.78 -13.24 33.84
CA LYS A 119 8.73 -12.20 33.84
C LYS A 119 9.34 -10.79 33.74
N LYS A 120 10.43 -10.55 34.47
CA LYS A 120 11.16 -9.27 34.44
C LYS A 120 11.86 -9.10 33.09
N ASN A 121 12.45 -10.16 32.54
CA ASN A 121 13.09 -10.12 31.23
C ASN A 121 12.10 -9.79 30.13
N ARG A 122 10.89 -10.36 30.14
CA ARG A 122 9.84 -10.05 29.18
C ARG A 122 9.36 -8.59 29.30
N ALA A 123 9.27 -8.09 30.53
CA ALA A 123 8.90 -6.68 30.76
C ALA A 123 9.96 -5.75 30.20
N LEU A 124 11.25 -6.08 30.36
CA LEU A 124 12.38 -5.33 29.81
C LEU A 124 12.36 -5.36 28.27
N GLU A 125 12.13 -6.53 27.66
CA GLU A 125 12.01 -6.69 26.21
C GLU A 125 10.87 -5.83 25.66
N GLN A 126 9.71 -5.85 26.31
CA GLN A 126 8.56 -5.07 25.89
C GLN A 126 8.83 -3.57 25.99
N LEU A 127 9.52 -3.14 27.05
CA LEU A 127 9.92 -1.73 27.23
C LEU A 127 10.84 -1.28 26.09
N VAL A 128 11.81 -2.11 25.69
CA VAL A 128 12.75 -1.81 24.58
C VAL A 128 11.97 -1.69 23.26
N ILE A 129 11.05 -2.61 23.01
CA ILE A 129 10.21 -2.60 21.79
C ILE A 129 9.35 -1.32 21.75
N ASP A 130 8.70 -0.99 22.84
CA ASP A 130 7.84 0.21 22.94
C ASP A 130 8.66 1.49 22.77
N LEU A 131 9.84 1.55 23.37
CA LEU A 131 10.75 2.68 23.25
C LEU A 131 11.22 2.87 21.81
N ALA A 132 11.55 1.78 21.13
CA ALA A 132 11.96 1.81 19.71
C ALA A 132 10.83 2.36 18.83
N ALA A 133 9.58 1.94 19.07
CA ALA A 133 8.41 2.41 18.34
C ALA A 133 8.17 3.92 18.57
N GLN A 134 8.29 4.37 19.83
CA GLN A 134 8.16 5.79 20.17
C GLN A 134 9.25 6.64 19.54
N PHE A 135 10.48 6.14 19.55
CA PHE A 135 11.64 6.82 18.96
C PHE A 135 11.48 6.98 17.45
N ALA A 136 10.98 5.94 16.78
CA ALA A 136 10.72 5.97 15.33
C ALA A 136 9.69 7.08 15.00
N ARG A 137 8.62 7.19 15.77
CA ARG A 137 7.61 8.26 15.60
C ARG A 137 8.21 9.64 15.84
N TYR A 138 9.05 9.77 16.84
CA TYR A 138 9.75 11.03 17.14
C TYR A 138 10.67 11.43 15.97
N ALA A 139 11.42 10.50 15.42
CA ALA A 139 12.33 10.73 14.30
C ALA A 139 11.58 11.17 13.03
N GLU A 140 10.40 10.62 12.77
CA GLU A 140 9.53 11.04 11.66
C GLU A 140 9.08 12.50 11.80
N ASN A 141 8.81 12.94 13.01
CA ASN A 141 8.33 14.30 13.28
C ASN A 141 9.44 15.35 13.26
N VAL A 142 10.70 14.95 13.37
CA VAL A 142 11.85 15.85 13.40
C VAL A 142 12.42 16.11 11.99
N GLY A 143 12.10 15.25 11.04
CA GLY A 143 12.48 15.39 9.65
C GLY A 143 11.50 16.27 8.90
#